data_6c49f729992ebac39d0019c38469d5fe
#
_entry.id   6c49f729992ebac39d0019c38469d5fe
#
_cell.length_a   1.000
_cell.length_b   1.000
_cell.length_c   1.000
_cell.angle_alpha   90.00
_cell.angle_beta   90.00
_cell.angle_gamma   90.00
#
_symmetry.space_group_name_H-M   'P 1'
#
loop_
_entity.id
_entity.type
_entity.pdbx_description
1 polymer ?
#
loop_
_entity_poly.entity_id
_entity_poly.type
_entity_poly.pdbx_seq_one_letter_code
_entity_poly.pdbx_strand_id
1 'polypeptide(L)'
;MKDLKQNGPYQNLISDGRNHYTHEHKENQLFGYQEYNPYIEAFWKWWDADLHKTLKELRVTGGEPMMSADMWKLFDWFKDNHGKSETRLAINSNLVPKQALMDNMIEKSHYVKHFHVYTSNESVGTHSEYIRDGMVWDTWILNLHRLCSEGNLEGLHMMCTINSL
;
A
#
# COMPACT_ATOMS: atom_id res chain seq x y z
N MET A 1 9.02 4.27 -9.97
CA MET A 1 10.38 4.83 -9.85
C MET A 1 11.46 3.82 -10.24
N LYS A 2 11.44 2.57 -9.76
CA LYS A 2 12.42 1.55 -10.11
C LYS A 2 12.37 1.20 -11.61
N ASP A 3 11.19 1.09 -12.16
CA ASP A 3 10.93 0.83 -13.57
C ASP A 3 11.50 1.94 -14.48
N LEU A 4 11.20 3.20 -14.18
CA LEU A 4 11.71 4.35 -14.91
C LEU A 4 13.24 4.47 -14.85
N LYS A 5 13.86 4.03 -13.73
CA LYS A 5 15.33 3.95 -13.64
C LYS A 5 15.94 2.88 -14.52
N GLN A 6 15.22 1.76 -14.71
CA GLN A 6 15.70 0.62 -15.51
C GLN A 6 15.40 0.78 -17.00
N ASN A 7 14.22 1.31 -17.33
CA ASN A 7 13.69 1.31 -18.68
C ASN A 7 13.63 2.71 -19.32
N GLY A 8 13.99 3.75 -18.56
CA GLY A 8 13.92 5.13 -19.03
C GLY A 8 12.50 5.69 -19.06
N PRO A 9 12.30 6.89 -19.58
CA PRO A 9 11.00 7.55 -19.65
C PRO A 9 10.06 6.81 -20.59
N TYR A 10 8.77 6.88 -20.29
CA TYR A 10 7.72 6.31 -21.14
C TYR A 10 7.69 6.97 -22.51
N GLN A 11 8.05 6.24 -23.54
CA GLN A 11 8.22 6.77 -24.90
C GLN A 11 6.93 7.29 -25.55
N ASN A 12 5.78 6.81 -25.07
CA ASN A 12 4.47 7.18 -25.60
C ASN A 12 3.83 8.40 -24.91
N LEU A 13 4.48 8.97 -23.91
CA LEU A 13 4.01 10.19 -23.27
C LEU A 13 4.56 11.41 -24.03
N ILE A 14 3.65 12.18 -24.62
CA ILE A 14 4.01 13.43 -25.30
C ILE A 14 4.27 14.47 -24.21
N SER A 15 5.50 14.94 -24.14
CA SER A 15 5.86 16.06 -23.27
C SER A 15 5.31 17.37 -23.87
N ASP A 16 4.71 18.20 -23.04
CA ASP A 16 4.28 19.56 -23.39
C ASP A 16 5.49 20.56 -23.39
N GLY A 17 6.70 20.04 -23.41
CA GLY A 17 7.95 20.83 -23.30
C GLY A 17 8.35 21.16 -21.87
N ARG A 18 7.56 20.76 -20.86
CA ARG A 18 7.86 20.98 -19.44
C ARG A 18 8.46 19.75 -18.75
N ASN A 19 8.70 18.69 -19.50
CA ASN A 19 9.32 17.43 -19.04
C ASN A 19 8.65 16.81 -17.78
N HIS A 20 7.34 16.96 -17.63
CA HIS A 20 6.59 16.45 -16.48
C HIS A 20 6.67 14.93 -16.30
N TYR A 21 6.97 14.22 -17.39
CA TYR A 21 6.93 12.76 -17.44
C TYR A 21 8.33 12.13 -17.50
N THR A 22 9.39 12.93 -17.37
CA THR A 22 10.76 12.43 -17.45
C THR A 22 11.48 12.53 -16.12
N HIS A 23 12.36 11.56 -15.87
CA HIS A 23 13.21 11.51 -14.68
C HIS A 23 14.43 12.44 -14.74
N GLU A 24 14.63 13.13 -15.86
CA GLU A 24 15.88 13.82 -16.13
C GLU A 24 16.05 15.13 -15.37
N HIS A 25 14.97 15.64 -14.74
CA HIS A 25 15.08 16.85 -13.94
C HIS A 25 15.63 16.55 -12.54
N LYS A 26 16.94 16.69 -12.39
CA LYS A 26 17.61 16.68 -11.08
C LYS A 26 17.01 17.70 -10.11
N GLU A 27 16.48 18.80 -10.62
CA GLU A 27 15.85 19.87 -9.84
C GLU A 27 14.50 19.46 -9.22
N ASN A 28 13.78 18.52 -9.82
CA ASN A 28 12.52 17.99 -9.30
C ASN A 28 12.70 16.73 -8.44
N GLN A 29 13.92 16.29 -8.18
CA GLN A 29 14.21 15.21 -7.25
C GLN A 29 14.18 15.70 -5.77
N LEU A 30 13.21 16.54 -5.45
CA LEU A 30 12.93 16.93 -4.04
C LEU A 30 12.72 15.73 -3.12
N PHE A 31 12.36 14.59 -3.69
CA PHE A 31 12.18 13.32 -3.00
C PHE A 31 13.08 12.23 -3.60
N GLY A 32 14.32 12.58 -3.94
CA GLY A 32 15.33 11.58 -4.32
C GLY A 32 15.32 10.44 -3.30
N TYR A 33 15.47 9.21 -3.78
CA TYR A 33 15.57 8.06 -2.90
C TYR A 33 16.71 8.31 -1.90
N GLN A 34 16.35 8.61 -0.68
CA GLN A 34 17.30 8.74 0.41
C GLN A 34 17.29 7.39 1.14
N GLU A 35 18.48 6.81 1.32
CA GLU A 35 18.64 5.58 2.10
C GLU A 35 18.21 5.77 3.55
N TYR A 36 18.32 7.00 4.05
CA TYR A 36 17.90 7.40 5.38
C TYR A 36 16.73 8.39 5.33
N ASN A 37 15.65 8.04 6.02
CA ASN A 37 14.48 8.90 6.18
C ASN A 37 14.28 9.24 7.67
N PRO A 38 14.67 10.45 8.12
CA PRO A 38 14.57 10.84 9.52
C PRO A 38 13.11 10.86 10.04
N TYR A 39 12.12 11.01 9.16
CA TYR A 39 10.71 10.99 9.58
C TYR A 39 10.24 9.60 10.00
N ILE A 40 10.78 8.54 9.40
CA ILE A 40 10.48 7.16 9.82
C ILE A 40 11.03 6.90 11.21
N GLU A 41 12.26 7.34 11.49
CA GLU A 41 12.86 7.21 12.82
C GLU A 41 12.05 8.00 13.85
N ALA A 42 11.69 9.25 13.56
CA ALA A 42 10.87 10.10 14.43
C ALA A 42 9.48 9.47 14.68
N PHE A 43 8.86 8.90 13.63
CA PHE A 43 7.58 8.18 13.75
C PHE A 43 7.70 7.01 14.73
N TRP A 44 8.71 6.13 14.59
CA TRP A 44 8.87 4.97 15.47
C TRP A 44 9.15 5.38 16.90
N LYS A 45 9.99 6.41 17.12
CA LYS A 45 10.24 6.95 18.46
C LYS A 45 8.95 7.46 19.11
N TRP A 46 8.09 8.12 18.36
CA TRP A 46 6.81 8.61 18.86
C TRP A 46 5.80 7.47 19.02
N TRP A 47 5.76 6.53 18.07
CA TRP A 47 4.90 5.37 18.14
C TRP A 47 5.13 4.56 19.41
N ASP A 48 6.36 4.24 19.72
CA ASP A 48 6.73 3.45 20.90
C ASP A 48 6.48 4.23 22.21
N ALA A 49 6.58 5.55 22.22
CA ALA A 49 6.36 6.35 23.41
C ALA A 49 4.88 6.37 23.84
N ASP A 50 4.02 6.88 22.96
CA ASP A 50 2.63 7.12 23.31
C ASP A 50 1.65 7.14 22.13
N LEU A 51 2.11 7.32 20.88
CA LEU A 51 1.22 7.48 19.73
C LEU A 51 0.29 6.29 19.56
N HIS A 52 0.79 5.06 19.73
CA HIS A 52 0.00 3.83 19.66
C HIS A 52 -1.14 3.75 20.70
N LYS A 53 -1.12 4.57 21.74
CA LYS A 53 -2.16 4.62 22.78
C LYS A 53 -3.25 5.65 22.46
N THR A 54 -2.89 6.69 21.71
CA THR A 54 -3.73 7.87 21.49
C THR A 54 -4.27 7.98 20.06
N LEU A 55 -3.55 7.41 19.10
CA LEU A 55 -3.95 7.44 17.70
C LEU A 55 -5.17 6.53 17.45
N LYS A 56 -6.22 7.09 16.85
CA LYS A 56 -7.43 6.31 16.53
C LYS A 56 -7.26 5.47 15.27
N GLU A 57 -6.62 6.03 14.25
CA GLU A 57 -6.38 5.33 12.98
C GLU A 57 -5.00 5.67 12.44
N LEU A 58 -4.25 4.65 12.04
CA LEU A 58 -3.05 4.76 11.25
C LEU A 58 -3.33 4.18 9.86
N ARG A 59 -3.27 5.03 8.84
CA ARG A 59 -3.48 4.61 7.46
C ARG A 59 -2.17 4.58 6.68
N VAL A 60 -1.84 3.43 6.15
CA VAL A 60 -0.68 3.24 5.27
C VAL A 60 -1.12 3.28 3.82
N THR A 61 -0.61 4.24 3.08
CA THR A 61 -0.95 4.50 1.67
C THR A 61 0.29 4.73 0.82
N GLY A 62 0.10 4.95 -0.46
CA GLY A 62 1.16 5.23 -1.43
C GLY A 62 1.67 3.95 -2.08
N GLY A 63 2.14 3.98 -3.32
CA GLY A 63 2.60 2.81 -4.06
C GLY A 63 1.79 1.53 -3.75
N GLU A 64 2.50 0.44 -3.47
CA GLU A 64 1.91 -0.77 -2.89
C GLU A 64 2.51 -0.99 -1.48
N PRO A 65 1.72 -0.83 -0.40
CA PRO A 65 2.22 -0.95 0.98
C PRO A 65 2.88 -2.29 1.29
N MET A 66 2.41 -3.38 0.72
CA MET A 66 2.99 -4.71 0.92
C MET A 66 4.43 -4.83 0.42
N MET A 67 4.91 -3.88 -0.38
CA MET A 67 6.31 -3.79 -0.80
C MET A 67 7.18 -3.00 0.17
N SER A 68 6.61 -2.43 1.23
CA SER A 68 7.33 -1.61 2.21
C SER A 68 7.80 -2.44 3.41
N ALA A 69 9.08 -2.39 3.70
CA ALA A 69 9.63 -3.00 4.91
C ALA A 69 9.06 -2.36 6.19
N ASP A 70 8.78 -1.05 6.16
CA ASP A 70 8.23 -0.34 7.32
C ASP A 70 6.80 -0.77 7.63
N MET A 71 6.00 -1.10 6.61
CA MET A 71 4.68 -1.69 6.83
C MET A 71 4.78 -3.03 7.56
N TRP A 72 5.71 -3.91 7.14
CA TRP A 72 5.89 -5.19 7.80
C TRP A 72 6.42 -5.05 9.23
N LYS A 73 7.31 -4.09 9.47
CA LYS A 73 7.76 -3.73 10.82
C LYS A 73 6.59 -3.30 11.70
N LEU A 74 5.59 -2.60 11.15
CA LEU A 74 4.40 -2.21 11.88
C LEU A 74 3.55 -3.44 12.29
N PHE A 75 3.35 -4.39 11.38
CA PHE A 75 2.67 -5.64 11.71
C PHE A 75 3.43 -6.45 12.78
N ASP A 76 4.76 -6.51 12.69
CA ASP A 76 5.58 -7.16 13.70
C ASP A 76 5.43 -6.47 15.07
N TRP A 77 5.34 -5.15 15.09
CA TRP A 77 5.03 -4.42 16.31
C TRP A 77 3.67 -4.83 16.91
N PHE A 78 2.62 -4.94 16.11
CA PHE A 78 1.31 -5.41 16.58
C PHE A 78 1.37 -6.85 17.10
N LYS A 79 2.14 -7.71 16.47
CA LYS A 79 2.37 -9.08 16.94
C LYS A 79 3.03 -9.09 18.32
N ASP A 80 4.12 -8.35 18.48
CA ASP A 80 4.91 -8.32 19.73
C ASP A 80 4.16 -7.59 20.87
N ASN A 81 3.22 -6.73 20.51
CA ASN A 81 2.40 -5.93 21.42
C ASN A 81 0.91 -6.25 21.30
N HIS A 82 0.57 -7.49 21.00
CA HIS A 82 -0.83 -7.89 20.79
C HIS A 82 -1.73 -7.47 21.94
N GLY A 83 -2.85 -6.82 21.62
CA GLY A 83 -3.82 -6.31 22.59
C GLY A 83 -3.42 -5.03 23.33
N LYS A 84 -2.24 -4.44 23.09
CA LYS A 84 -1.81 -3.21 23.76
C LYS A 84 -2.25 -1.93 23.06
N SER A 85 -2.75 -2.00 21.83
CA SER A 85 -3.20 -0.84 21.07
C SER A 85 -4.60 -1.03 20.53
N GLU A 86 -5.41 0.00 20.69
CA GLU A 86 -6.75 0.13 20.09
C GLU A 86 -6.69 0.91 18.75
N THR A 87 -5.49 1.21 18.25
CA THR A 87 -5.33 1.92 16.99
C THR A 87 -5.83 1.04 15.84
N ARG A 88 -6.75 1.57 15.05
CA ARG A 88 -7.14 0.97 13.77
C ARG A 88 -5.97 1.05 12.80
N LEU A 89 -5.54 -0.09 12.29
CA LEU A 89 -4.60 -0.13 11.16
C LEU A 89 -5.38 -0.26 9.87
N ALA A 90 -5.20 0.70 8.96
CA ALA A 90 -5.81 0.68 7.65
C ALA A 90 -4.72 0.67 6.57
N ILE A 91 -4.82 -0.20 5.58
CA ILE A 91 -3.90 -0.21 4.43
C ILE A 91 -4.66 -0.04 3.13
N ASN A 92 -4.04 0.67 2.18
CA ASN A 92 -4.54 0.79 0.81
C ASN A 92 -3.69 -0.09 -0.11
N SER A 93 -4.25 -1.18 -0.63
CA SER A 93 -3.52 -2.13 -1.48
C SER A 93 -4.28 -2.42 -2.76
N ASN A 94 -3.56 -2.71 -3.82
CA ASN A 94 -4.13 -3.22 -5.07
C ASN A 94 -4.56 -4.70 -4.97
N LEU A 95 -4.22 -5.40 -3.89
CA LEU A 95 -4.49 -6.81 -3.63
C LEU A 95 -4.00 -7.78 -4.73
N VAL A 96 -3.02 -7.38 -5.50
CA VAL A 96 -2.36 -8.22 -6.52
C VAL A 96 -0.85 -8.33 -6.24
N PRO A 97 -0.42 -8.57 -5.00
CA PRO A 97 0.98 -8.78 -4.68
C PRO A 97 1.43 -10.19 -5.06
N LYS A 98 2.74 -10.46 -4.89
CA LYS A 98 3.22 -11.84 -4.87
C LYS A 98 2.52 -12.64 -3.78
N GLN A 99 2.20 -13.91 -4.04
CA GLN A 99 1.43 -14.77 -3.14
C GLN A 99 1.98 -14.80 -1.71
N ALA A 100 3.30 -14.91 -1.55
CA ALA A 100 3.95 -14.92 -0.23
C ALA A 100 3.68 -13.65 0.59
N LEU A 101 3.50 -12.49 -0.06
CA LEU A 101 3.16 -11.25 0.65
C LEU A 101 1.69 -11.25 1.09
N MET A 102 0.81 -11.85 0.28
CA MET A 102 -0.59 -12.02 0.64
C MET A 102 -0.75 -12.97 1.82
N ASP A 103 -0.06 -14.11 1.79
CA ASP A 103 -0.04 -15.09 2.87
C ASP A 103 0.44 -14.46 4.19
N ASN A 104 1.53 -13.70 4.12
CA ASN A 104 2.07 -12.98 5.28
C ASN A 104 1.09 -11.92 5.82
N MET A 105 0.37 -11.21 4.95
CA MET A 105 -0.63 -10.23 5.38
C MET A 105 -1.80 -10.91 6.08
N ILE A 106 -2.31 -12.01 5.53
CA ILE A 106 -3.40 -12.80 6.13
C ILE A 106 -2.97 -13.29 7.51
N GLU A 107 -1.79 -13.93 7.62
CA GLU A 107 -1.26 -14.40 8.90
C GLU A 107 -1.17 -13.26 9.93
N LYS A 108 -0.52 -12.17 9.55
CA LYS A 108 -0.24 -11.05 10.45
C LYS A 108 -1.49 -10.23 10.81
N SER A 109 -2.56 -10.30 10.01
CA SER A 109 -3.83 -9.63 10.30
C SER A 109 -4.41 -10.07 11.66
N HIS A 110 -4.16 -11.30 12.07
CA HIS A 110 -4.65 -11.85 13.34
C HIS A 110 -4.05 -11.19 14.59
N TYR A 111 -2.97 -10.44 14.43
CA TYR A 111 -2.36 -9.70 15.53
C TYR A 111 -2.88 -8.26 15.64
N VAL A 112 -3.63 -7.79 14.65
CA VAL A 112 -4.20 -6.43 14.60
C VAL A 112 -5.68 -6.50 14.98
N LYS A 113 -6.05 -5.85 16.09
CA LYS A 113 -7.41 -5.88 16.61
C LYS A 113 -8.41 -5.23 15.65
N HIS A 114 -8.09 -4.06 15.13
CA HIS A 114 -8.92 -3.27 14.23
C HIS A 114 -8.23 -3.12 12.88
N PHE A 115 -8.30 -4.16 12.05
CA PHE A 115 -7.64 -4.16 10.75
C PHE A 115 -8.62 -3.85 9.62
N HIS A 116 -8.30 -2.84 8.83
CA HIS A 116 -9.06 -2.40 7.67
C HIS A 116 -8.20 -2.47 6.40
N VAL A 117 -8.80 -2.96 5.33
CA VAL A 117 -8.17 -2.96 4.00
C VAL A 117 -9.03 -2.14 3.04
N TYR A 118 -8.38 -1.24 2.34
CA TYR A 118 -8.93 -0.48 1.23
C TYR A 118 -8.31 -0.99 -0.05
N THR A 119 -9.14 -1.41 -1.01
CA THR A 119 -8.68 -1.83 -2.32
C THR A 119 -9.37 -1.06 -3.41
N SER A 120 -8.64 -0.74 -4.46
CA SER A 120 -9.18 0.08 -5.54
C SER A 120 -9.60 -0.80 -6.70
N ASN A 121 -10.85 -0.63 -7.15
CA ASN A 121 -11.34 -1.27 -8.35
C ASN A 121 -12.53 -0.50 -8.93
N GLU A 122 -12.53 -0.24 -10.23
CA GLU A 122 -13.52 0.59 -10.92
C GLU A 122 -14.48 -0.23 -11.79
N SER A 123 -14.14 -1.50 -12.08
CA SER A 123 -14.91 -2.32 -13.03
C SER A 123 -14.75 -3.80 -12.74
N VAL A 124 -15.13 -4.66 -13.65
CA VAL A 124 -15.09 -6.11 -13.53
C VAL A 124 -14.33 -6.76 -14.70
N GLY A 125 -13.67 -7.87 -14.42
CA GLY A 125 -12.97 -8.68 -15.43
C GLY A 125 -11.94 -7.88 -16.22
N THR A 126 -11.91 -8.07 -17.52
CA THR A 126 -10.97 -7.43 -18.44
C THR A 126 -11.08 -5.90 -18.48
N HIS A 127 -12.23 -5.32 -18.15
CA HIS A 127 -12.35 -3.86 -18.03
C HIS A 127 -11.56 -3.34 -16.84
N SER A 128 -11.56 -4.06 -15.70
CA SER A 128 -10.74 -3.70 -14.55
C SER A 128 -9.24 -3.76 -14.89
N GLU A 129 -8.82 -4.79 -15.63
CA GLU A 129 -7.44 -4.95 -16.09
C GLU A 129 -7.02 -3.86 -17.08
N TYR A 130 -7.95 -3.43 -17.95
CA TYR A 130 -7.71 -2.33 -18.88
C TYR A 130 -7.53 -0.98 -18.16
N ILE A 131 -8.36 -0.69 -17.16
CA ILE A 131 -8.33 0.58 -16.42
C ILE A 131 -7.10 0.64 -15.49
N ARG A 132 -6.68 -0.51 -14.93
CA ARG A 132 -5.60 -0.60 -13.95
C ARG A 132 -4.44 -1.43 -14.46
N ASP A 133 -3.37 -0.75 -14.86
CA ASP A 133 -2.13 -1.43 -15.22
C ASP A 133 -1.61 -2.30 -14.07
N GLY A 134 -1.30 -3.56 -14.39
CA GLY A 134 -0.86 -4.56 -13.42
C GLY A 134 -1.97 -5.24 -12.61
N MET A 135 -3.25 -4.93 -12.86
CA MET A 135 -4.38 -5.67 -12.32
C MET A 135 -4.47 -7.03 -13.00
N VAL A 136 -4.64 -8.09 -12.20
CA VAL A 136 -5.03 -9.43 -12.66
C VAL A 136 -6.30 -9.78 -11.92
N TRP A 137 -7.43 -9.74 -12.61
CA TRP A 137 -8.78 -9.84 -12.03
C TRP A 137 -8.98 -11.09 -11.19
N ASP A 138 -8.63 -12.26 -11.73
CA ASP A 138 -8.81 -13.52 -11.02
C ASP A 138 -7.96 -13.59 -9.74
N THR A 139 -6.75 -13.06 -9.80
CA THR A 139 -5.87 -12.97 -8.61
C THR A 139 -6.47 -12.02 -7.58
N TRP A 140 -6.99 -10.88 -8.01
CA TRP A 140 -7.61 -9.90 -7.13
C TRP A 140 -8.84 -10.48 -6.42
N ILE A 141 -9.74 -11.13 -7.14
CA ILE A 141 -10.93 -11.81 -6.58
C ILE A 141 -10.52 -12.90 -5.60
N LEU A 142 -9.57 -13.75 -5.96
CA LEU A 142 -9.06 -14.82 -5.10
C LEU A 142 -8.51 -14.24 -3.79
N ASN A 143 -7.66 -13.23 -3.88
CA ASN A 143 -7.04 -12.61 -2.70
C ASN A 143 -8.06 -11.88 -1.83
N LEU A 144 -9.08 -11.28 -2.44
CA LEU A 144 -10.19 -10.65 -1.72
C LEU A 144 -10.99 -11.70 -0.92
N HIS A 145 -11.33 -12.82 -1.54
CA HIS A 145 -12.01 -13.94 -0.86
C HIS A 145 -11.16 -14.52 0.26
N ARG A 146 -9.88 -14.76 0.00
CA ARG A 146 -8.96 -15.28 1.02
C ARG A 146 -8.85 -14.34 2.21
N LEU A 147 -8.71 -13.06 1.95
CA LEU A 147 -8.62 -12.06 3.01
C LEU A 147 -9.88 -12.04 3.89
N CYS A 148 -11.06 -12.18 3.29
CA CYS A 148 -12.33 -12.25 4.01
C CYS A 148 -12.52 -13.54 4.80
N SER A 149 -12.03 -14.68 4.29
CA SER A 149 -12.27 -16.00 4.88
C SER A 149 -11.17 -16.46 5.84
N GLU A 150 -9.94 -16.06 5.59
CA GLU A 150 -8.76 -16.52 6.31
C GLU A 150 -8.15 -15.42 7.21
N GLY A 151 -8.38 -14.13 6.87
CA GLY A 151 -7.83 -13.00 7.61
C GLY A 151 -8.72 -12.53 8.76
N ASN A 152 -8.14 -11.70 9.64
CA ASN A 152 -8.87 -11.00 10.70
C ASN A 152 -9.14 -9.55 10.27
N LEU A 153 -10.26 -9.32 9.58
CA LEU A 153 -10.66 -8.00 9.12
C LEU A 153 -11.86 -7.48 9.89
N GLU A 154 -11.77 -6.24 10.36
CA GLU A 154 -12.91 -5.47 10.82
C GLU A 154 -13.65 -4.79 9.65
N GLY A 155 -12.90 -4.41 8.59
CA GLY A 155 -13.49 -3.77 7.42
C GLY A 155 -12.71 -3.98 6.14
N LEU A 156 -13.45 -4.24 5.06
CA LEU A 156 -12.95 -4.27 3.69
C LEU A 156 -13.71 -3.22 2.88
N HIS A 157 -12.97 -2.31 2.26
CA HIS A 157 -13.54 -1.15 1.59
C HIS A 157 -13.08 -1.10 0.13
N MET A 158 -14.04 -0.99 -0.77
CA MET A 158 -13.74 -0.79 -2.18
C MET A 158 -13.70 0.71 -2.49
N MET A 159 -12.57 1.16 -3.04
CA MET A 159 -12.39 2.52 -3.52
C MET A 159 -12.60 2.52 -5.03
N CYS A 160 -13.64 3.18 -5.49
CA CYS A 160 -14.00 3.27 -6.89
C CYS A 160 -13.87 4.72 -7.38
N THR A 161 -13.01 4.94 -8.35
CA THR A 161 -12.94 6.22 -9.07
C THR A 161 -13.90 6.20 -10.24
N ILE A 162 -14.92 7.02 -10.19
CA ILE A 162 -15.88 7.12 -11.30
C ILE A 162 -15.22 7.89 -12.44
N ASN A 163 -15.13 7.28 -13.59
CA ASN A 163 -14.60 7.86 -14.82
C ASN A 163 -15.44 7.44 -16.03
N SER A 164 -15.08 7.94 -17.20
CA SER A 164 -15.78 7.67 -18.47
C SER A 164 -15.04 6.66 -19.39
N LEU A 165 -14.10 5.90 -18.86
CA LEU A 165 -13.37 4.88 -19.61
C LEU A 165 -14.16 3.60 -19.74
#